data_4b29589121443114ffcaf3d5d9b7e17d
#
_entry.id   4b29589121443114ffcaf3d5d9b7e17d
#
_cell.length_a   1.000
_cell.length_b   1.000
_cell.length_c   1.000
_cell.angle_alpha   90.00
_cell.angle_beta   90.00
_cell.angle_gamma   90.00
#
_symmetry.space_group_name_H-M   'P 1'
#
loop_
_entity.id
_entity.type
_entity.pdbx_description
1 polymer ?
#
loop_
_entity_poly.entity_id
_entity_poly.type
_entity_poly.pdbx_seq_one_letter_code
_entity_poly.pdbx_strand_id
1 'polypeptide(L)'
;VAFRDKVQAIIVFLDWAQTLNVAVIPYGGGSSVCGGVEAAVGDGFAGTISLDLERLNRVLEVDPVSRAARIQAGALGPELEAQLKPHQLTLRHFPQSFEFSTLGGWIVTRAGGHYATLHTHIDDFVEATRLVTPSGVMQTRRLPGSGAGPAPDRLVLGSEGTLGVLTEAWVRLQNPPRFRASASVTFSDYFTAAQCVRVLAQSGLNPSNCRLLDPLETVFSGVGNGSHAVLVLAFESADHPLQAWMARALELVSEYGGRYD
;
A
#
# COMPACT_ATOMS: atom_id res chain seq x y z
N VAL A 1 -15.08 -19.09 -10.23
CA VAL A 1 -13.72 -18.57 -9.90
C VAL A 1 -12.74 -19.21 -10.87
N ALA A 2 -11.85 -18.43 -11.48
CA ALA A 2 -10.77 -18.89 -12.33
C ALA A 2 -9.42 -18.48 -11.73
N PHE A 3 -8.46 -19.42 -11.69
CA PHE A 3 -7.10 -19.18 -11.23
C PHE A 3 -6.15 -19.24 -12.43
N ARG A 4 -5.26 -18.24 -12.56
CA ARG A 4 -4.28 -18.16 -13.65
C ARG A 4 -2.90 -17.79 -13.11
N ASP A 5 -1.92 -18.61 -13.44
CA ASP A 5 -0.52 -18.51 -13.01
C ASP A 5 0.41 -17.91 -14.07
N LYS A 6 -0.12 -17.65 -15.27
CA LYS A 6 0.64 -17.10 -16.40
C LYS A 6 -0.13 -15.98 -17.08
N VAL A 7 0.57 -14.90 -17.36
CA VAL A 7 0.01 -13.71 -18.04
C VAL A 7 -0.64 -14.10 -19.39
N GLN A 8 0.01 -14.98 -20.16
CA GLN A 8 -0.56 -15.46 -21.43
C GLN A 8 -1.92 -16.15 -21.26
N ALA A 9 -2.11 -16.89 -20.17
CA ALA A 9 -3.39 -17.53 -19.89
C ALA A 9 -4.49 -16.50 -19.55
N ILE A 10 -4.13 -15.35 -18.97
CA ILE A 10 -5.08 -14.26 -18.72
C ILE A 10 -5.51 -13.62 -20.04
N ILE A 11 -4.59 -13.40 -20.99
CA ILE A 11 -4.91 -12.86 -22.33
C ILE A 11 -5.95 -13.76 -23.00
N VAL A 12 -5.65 -15.04 -23.15
CA VAL A 12 -6.57 -16.02 -23.78
C VAL A 12 -7.91 -16.08 -23.04
N PHE A 13 -7.89 -15.94 -21.73
CA PHE A 13 -9.10 -15.96 -20.91
C PHE A 13 -9.96 -14.71 -21.13
N LEU A 14 -9.38 -13.52 -21.25
CA LEU A 14 -10.11 -12.30 -21.55
C LEU A 14 -10.69 -12.31 -22.97
N ASP A 15 -9.94 -12.80 -23.96
CA ASP A 15 -10.45 -12.99 -25.33
C ASP A 15 -11.66 -13.91 -25.35
N TRP A 16 -11.59 -15.03 -24.64
CA TRP A 16 -12.72 -15.94 -24.48
C TRP A 16 -13.92 -15.28 -23.79
N ALA A 17 -13.70 -14.57 -22.68
CA ALA A 17 -14.77 -13.89 -21.94
C ALA A 17 -15.46 -12.84 -22.80
N GLN A 18 -14.69 -12.09 -23.60
CA GLN A 18 -15.22 -11.11 -24.54
C GLN A 18 -16.13 -11.76 -25.61
N THR A 19 -15.72 -12.92 -26.18
CA THR A 19 -16.53 -13.62 -27.20
C THR A 19 -17.88 -14.09 -26.65
N LEU A 20 -17.95 -14.39 -25.37
CA LEU A 20 -19.17 -14.85 -24.69
C LEU A 20 -19.91 -13.74 -23.94
N ASN A 21 -19.47 -12.48 -24.04
CA ASN A 21 -20.03 -11.34 -23.31
C ASN A 21 -20.09 -11.60 -21.78
N VAL A 22 -19.01 -12.15 -21.21
CA VAL A 22 -18.90 -12.45 -19.78
C VAL A 22 -18.08 -11.35 -19.09
N ALA A 23 -18.63 -10.79 -18.01
CA ALA A 23 -17.90 -9.85 -17.16
C ALA A 23 -16.80 -10.56 -16.35
N VAL A 24 -15.61 -9.98 -16.34
CA VAL A 24 -14.46 -10.50 -15.57
C VAL A 24 -14.10 -9.50 -14.48
N ILE A 25 -14.13 -9.96 -13.22
CA ILE A 25 -13.78 -9.16 -12.05
C ILE A 25 -12.44 -9.65 -11.52
N PRO A 26 -11.36 -8.85 -11.64
CA PRO A 26 -10.06 -9.20 -11.03
C PRO A 26 -10.20 -9.27 -9.50
N TYR A 27 -9.67 -10.33 -8.90
CA TYR A 27 -9.74 -10.57 -7.47
C TYR A 27 -8.32 -10.75 -6.91
N GLY A 28 -7.96 -9.94 -5.92
CA GLY A 28 -6.74 -10.08 -5.11
C GLY A 28 -7.05 -10.70 -3.75
N GLY A 29 -7.01 -9.88 -2.69
CA GLY A 29 -7.36 -10.33 -1.33
C GLY A 29 -8.82 -10.08 -0.92
N GLY A 30 -9.63 -9.41 -1.75
CA GLY A 30 -11.03 -9.10 -1.43
C GLY A 30 -11.24 -8.19 -0.21
N SER A 31 -10.21 -7.51 0.25
CA SER A 31 -10.20 -6.72 1.50
C SER A 31 -10.67 -5.27 1.33
N SER A 32 -10.98 -4.82 0.10
CA SER A 32 -11.48 -3.47 -0.14
C SER A 32 -12.90 -3.32 0.41
N VAL A 33 -13.13 -2.20 1.10
CA VAL A 33 -14.45 -1.88 1.69
C VAL A 33 -15.41 -1.24 0.69
N CYS A 34 -14.95 -0.97 -0.54
CA CYS A 34 -15.76 -0.33 -1.58
C CYS A 34 -16.61 -1.31 -2.39
N GLY A 35 -16.57 -2.61 -2.11
CA GLY A 35 -17.34 -3.63 -2.82
C GLY A 35 -16.90 -3.88 -4.27
N GLY A 36 -15.71 -3.42 -4.69
CA GLY A 36 -15.24 -3.51 -6.08
C GLY A 36 -15.08 -4.93 -6.64
N VAL A 37 -15.13 -5.96 -5.78
CA VAL A 37 -15.07 -7.38 -6.17
C VAL A 37 -16.44 -8.06 -6.17
N GLU A 38 -17.54 -7.32 -5.91
CA GLU A 38 -18.89 -7.86 -5.97
C GLU A 38 -19.31 -8.17 -7.41
N ALA A 39 -20.06 -9.25 -7.57
CA ALA A 39 -20.52 -9.72 -8.89
C ALA A 39 -21.79 -8.97 -9.39
N ALA A 40 -21.97 -7.71 -9.02
CA ALA A 40 -23.11 -6.88 -9.38
C ALA A 40 -22.84 -6.10 -10.68
N VAL A 41 -22.84 -6.77 -11.81
CA VAL A 41 -22.44 -6.19 -13.12
C VAL A 41 -23.61 -5.73 -14.01
N GLY A 42 -24.86 -5.87 -13.55
CA GLY A 42 -26.06 -5.55 -14.35
C GLY A 42 -26.39 -6.59 -15.44
N ASP A 43 -27.52 -6.36 -16.12
CA ASP A 43 -28.12 -7.35 -17.04
C ASP A 43 -27.49 -7.38 -18.44
N GLY A 44 -26.45 -6.58 -18.69
CA GLY A 44 -25.79 -6.48 -19.99
C GLY A 44 -24.83 -7.62 -20.32
N PHE A 45 -24.53 -8.50 -19.37
CA PHE A 45 -23.58 -9.60 -19.53
C PHE A 45 -24.26 -10.96 -19.45
N ALA A 46 -23.72 -11.95 -20.17
CA ALA A 46 -24.19 -13.33 -20.13
C ALA A 46 -23.83 -14.04 -18.80
N GLY A 47 -22.93 -13.49 -18.04
CA GLY A 47 -22.51 -14.01 -16.73
C GLY A 47 -21.32 -13.25 -16.17
N THR A 48 -20.87 -13.63 -14.96
CA THR A 48 -19.76 -12.99 -14.26
C THR A 48 -18.77 -14.03 -13.78
N ILE A 49 -17.48 -13.74 -13.92
CA ILE A 49 -16.39 -14.59 -13.42
C ILE A 49 -15.45 -13.75 -12.57
N SER A 50 -15.21 -14.19 -11.34
CA SER A 50 -14.12 -13.69 -10.51
C SER A 50 -12.80 -14.35 -10.93
N LEU A 51 -11.84 -13.55 -11.38
CA LEU A 51 -10.50 -13.98 -11.76
C LEU A 51 -9.55 -13.81 -10.60
N ASP A 52 -9.29 -14.89 -9.88
CA ASP A 52 -8.38 -14.91 -8.75
C ASP A 52 -6.92 -14.89 -9.22
N LEU A 53 -6.14 -13.93 -8.67
CA LEU A 53 -4.75 -13.69 -9.02
C LEU A 53 -3.76 -14.30 -8.01
N GLU A 54 -4.21 -15.07 -7.02
CA GLU A 54 -3.39 -15.67 -5.96
C GLU A 54 -2.14 -16.38 -6.50
N ARG A 55 -2.24 -17.02 -7.68
CA ARG A 55 -1.12 -17.73 -8.31
C ARG A 55 -0.08 -16.82 -8.99
N LEU A 56 -0.35 -15.53 -9.10
CA LEU A 56 0.61 -14.51 -9.53
C LEU A 56 1.28 -13.88 -8.31
N ASN A 57 2.07 -14.65 -7.56
CA ASN A 57 2.56 -14.27 -6.23
C ASN A 57 4.09 -14.18 -6.10
N ARG A 58 4.82 -14.09 -7.22
CA ARG A 58 6.29 -14.13 -7.20
C ARG A 58 6.92 -12.76 -7.31
N VAL A 59 8.03 -12.58 -6.61
CA VAL A 59 9.05 -11.59 -6.94
C VAL A 59 9.83 -12.12 -8.13
N LEU A 60 9.67 -11.49 -9.30
CA LEU A 60 10.25 -11.96 -10.57
C LEU A 60 11.68 -11.50 -10.77
N GLU A 61 11.99 -10.31 -10.28
CA GLU A 61 13.29 -9.66 -10.47
C GLU A 61 13.55 -8.67 -9.34
N VAL A 62 14.78 -8.61 -8.87
CA VAL A 62 15.23 -7.63 -7.87
C VAL A 62 16.44 -6.89 -8.44
N ASP A 63 16.36 -5.57 -8.48
CA ASP A 63 17.46 -4.66 -8.79
C ASP A 63 17.99 -4.05 -7.49
N PRO A 64 19.07 -4.58 -6.92
CA PRO A 64 19.59 -4.10 -5.65
C PRO A 64 20.28 -2.73 -5.77
N VAL A 65 20.72 -2.34 -6.96
CA VAL A 65 21.40 -1.06 -7.19
C VAL A 65 20.37 0.08 -7.14
N SER A 66 19.28 -0.06 -7.89
CA SER A 66 18.18 0.92 -7.89
C SER A 66 17.20 0.70 -6.74
N ARG A 67 17.37 -0.36 -5.95
CA ARG A 67 16.43 -0.79 -4.89
C ARG A 67 15.00 -0.84 -5.39
N ALA A 68 14.77 -1.70 -6.37
CA ALA A 68 13.46 -1.93 -6.93
C ALA A 68 13.24 -3.41 -7.24
N ALA A 69 11.98 -3.84 -7.32
CA ALA A 69 11.64 -5.19 -7.74
C ALA A 69 10.46 -5.21 -8.69
N ARG A 70 10.45 -6.20 -9.59
CA ARG A 70 9.31 -6.56 -10.40
C ARG A 70 8.58 -7.69 -9.71
N ILE A 71 7.34 -7.42 -9.31
CA ILE A 71 6.55 -8.31 -8.47
C ILE A 71 5.20 -8.55 -9.13
N GLN A 72 4.72 -9.78 -9.06
CA GLN A 72 3.41 -10.16 -9.55
C GLN A 72 2.30 -9.61 -8.64
N ALA A 73 1.18 -9.26 -9.24
CA ALA A 73 0.11 -8.49 -8.61
C ALA A 73 -0.67 -9.26 -7.53
N GLY A 74 -0.69 -10.59 -7.58
CA GLY A 74 -1.35 -11.45 -6.59
C GLY A 74 -0.51 -11.76 -5.35
N ALA A 75 0.72 -11.23 -5.24
CA ALA A 75 1.56 -11.44 -4.07
C ALA A 75 0.95 -10.77 -2.83
N LEU A 76 0.66 -11.56 -1.80
CA LEU A 76 0.22 -11.09 -0.49
C LEU A 76 1.36 -10.38 0.25
N GLY A 77 1.03 -9.45 1.14
CA GLY A 77 2.02 -8.69 1.90
C GLY A 77 3.09 -9.55 2.59
N PRO A 78 2.73 -10.54 3.42
CA PRO A 78 3.72 -11.40 4.08
C PRO A 78 4.57 -12.21 3.11
N GLU A 79 3.99 -12.73 2.02
CA GLU A 79 4.72 -13.51 1.01
C GLU A 79 5.72 -12.64 0.25
N LEU A 80 5.32 -11.43 -0.11
CA LEU A 80 6.15 -10.43 -0.77
C LEU A 80 7.36 -10.08 0.10
N GLU A 81 7.13 -9.73 1.35
CA GLU A 81 8.20 -9.38 2.29
C GLU A 81 9.15 -10.57 2.55
N ALA A 82 8.61 -11.80 2.66
CA ALA A 82 9.41 -13.01 2.82
C ALA A 82 10.35 -13.25 1.61
N GLN A 83 9.89 -12.97 0.38
CA GLN A 83 10.70 -13.09 -0.84
C GLN A 83 11.73 -11.97 -0.98
N LEU A 84 11.50 -10.77 -0.44
CA LEU A 84 12.45 -9.65 -0.46
C LEU A 84 13.53 -9.77 0.62
N LYS A 85 13.23 -10.43 1.73
CA LYS A 85 14.13 -10.56 2.90
C LYS A 85 15.52 -11.10 2.58
N PRO A 86 15.70 -12.15 1.73
CA PRO A 86 17.02 -12.65 1.34
C PRO A 86 17.88 -11.61 0.63
N HIS A 87 17.26 -10.62 -0.02
CA HIS A 87 17.93 -9.51 -0.70
C HIS A 87 18.24 -8.34 0.23
N GLN A 88 17.92 -8.45 1.53
CA GLN A 88 18.03 -7.36 2.53
C GLN A 88 17.26 -6.11 2.13
N LEU A 89 16.10 -6.29 1.49
CA LEU A 89 15.19 -5.24 1.03
C LEU A 89 13.78 -5.48 1.58
N THR A 90 12.99 -4.42 1.62
CA THR A 90 11.59 -4.43 2.05
C THR A 90 10.80 -3.43 1.20
N LEU A 91 9.54 -3.69 0.92
CA LEU A 91 8.66 -2.70 0.28
C LEU A 91 8.29 -1.58 1.26
N ARG A 92 8.16 -1.90 2.51
CA ARG A 92 7.81 -0.96 3.60
C ARG A 92 6.42 -0.33 3.43
N HIS A 93 5.52 -1.03 2.75
CA HIS A 93 4.12 -0.66 2.60
C HIS A 93 3.25 -1.62 3.41
N PHE A 94 2.63 -1.13 4.49
CA PHE A 94 1.83 -1.94 5.43
C PHE A 94 0.43 -1.33 5.58
N PRO A 95 -0.49 -1.60 4.64
CA PRO A 95 -1.89 -1.23 4.83
C PRO A 95 -2.52 -2.04 5.98
N GLN A 96 -3.64 -1.60 6.50
CA GLN A 96 -4.32 -2.29 7.61
C GLN A 96 -4.66 -3.75 7.27
N SER A 97 -4.97 -4.03 6.02
CA SER A 97 -5.25 -5.38 5.49
C SER A 97 -4.01 -6.13 5.01
N PHE A 98 -2.80 -5.77 5.43
CA PHE A 98 -1.53 -6.27 4.91
C PHE A 98 -1.47 -7.81 4.76
N GLU A 99 -1.99 -8.55 5.74
CA GLU A 99 -1.95 -10.01 5.74
C GLU A 99 -2.89 -10.65 4.70
N PHE A 100 -3.90 -9.93 4.26
CA PHE A 100 -4.99 -10.45 3.41
C PHE A 100 -5.10 -9.72 2.07
N SER A 101 -4.25 -8.75 1.81
CA SER A 101 -4.29 -7.94 0.59
C SER A 101 -3.05 -8.12 -0.27
N THR A 102 -3.21 -7.91 -1.56
CA THR A 102 -2.18 -8.14 -2.57
C THR A 102 -1.58 -6.85 -3.10
N LEU A 103 -0.36 -6.93 -3.63
CA LEU A 103 0.29 -5.79 -4.29
C LEU A 103 -0.60 -5.16 -5.38
N GLY A 104 -1.23 -5.98 -6.21
CA GLY A 104 -2.12 -5.49 -7.26
C GLY A 104 -3.32 -4.76 -6.69
N GLY A 105 -3.93 -5.29 -5.62
CA GLY A 105 -5.00 -4.63 -4.90
C GLY A 105 -4.57 -3.26 -4.37
N TRP A 106 -3.40 -3.16 -3.74
CA TRP A 106 -2.88 -1.88 -3.25
C TRP A 106 -2.74 -0.84 -4.37
N ILE A 107 -2.17 -1.26 -5.50
CA ILE A 107 -1.94 -0.37 -6.65
C ILE A 107 -3.25 0.14 -7.23
N VAL A 108 -4.21 -0.76 -7.51
CA VAL A 108 -5.46 -0.37 -8.16
C VAL A 108 -6.43 0.38 -7.25
N THR A 109 -6.26 0.30 -5.92
CA THR A 109 -7.04 1.08 -4.94
C THR A 109 -6.31 2.30 -4.39
N ARG A 110 -5.04 2.53 -4.77
CA ARG A 110 -4.16 3.57 -4.23
C ARG A 110 -4.04 3.48 -2.70
N ALA A 111 -3.81 2.28 -2.20
CA ALA A 111 -3.79 2.02 -0.77
C ALA A 111 -2.72 2.84 -0.03
N GLY A 112 -3.09 3.41 1.12
CA GLY A 112 -2.18 3.96 2.11
C GLY A 112 -1.75 2.89 3.12
N GLY A 113 -0.57 3.04 3.70
CA GLY A 113 -0.06 2.16 4.75
C GLY A 113 0.21 2.91 6.05
N HIS A 114 0.49 2.17 7.12
CA HIS A 114 0.82 2.74 8.43
C HIS A 114 2.06 3.62 8.43
N TYR A 115 2.95 3.43 7.46
CA TYR A 115 4.18 4.23 7.28
C TYR A 115 4.04 5.31 6.19
N ALA A 116 2.80 5.66 5.81
CA ALA A 116 2.52 6.62 4.74
C ALA A 116 3.04 8.03 5.02
N THR A 117 3.21 8.42 6.28
CA THR A 117 3.79 9.73 6.65
C THR A 117 5.25 9.87 6.19
N LEU A 118 6.03 8.77 6.21
CA LEU A 118 7.41 8.75 5.73
C LEU A 118 7.51 8.29 4.27
N HIS A 119 6.82 7.20 3.92
CA HIS A 119 6.98 6.51 2.63
C HIS A 119 5.84 6.80 1.65
N THR A 120 4.85 7.55 2.06
CA THR A 120 3.66 7.93 1.30
C THR A 120 2.73 6.75 0.93
N HIS A 121 1.94 6.90 -0.13
CA HIS A 121 1.03 5.87 -0.63
C HIS A 121 1.74 4.99 -1.65
N ILE A 122 1.09 3.87 -2.00
CA ILE A 122 1.63 2.91 -2.98
C ILE A 122 1.97 3.55 -4.33
N ASP A 123 1.27 4.60 -4.74
CA ASP A 123 1.49 5.30 -6.02
C ASP A 123 2.93 5.83 -6.16
N ASP A 124 3.57 6.25 -5.08
CA ASP A 124 4.94 6.76 -5.13
C ASP A 124 6.00 5.65 -5.14
N PHE A 125 5.58 4.42 -4.82
CA PHE A 125 6.44 3.24 -4.97
C PHE A 125 6.41 2.68 -6.39
N VAL A 126 5.31 2.85 -7.15
CA VAL A 126 5.16 2.25 -8.47
C VAL A 126 6.02 2.99 -9.51
N GLU A 127 6.90 2.23 -10.18
CA GLU A 127 7.76 2.72 -11.27
C GLU A 127 7.26 2.31 -12.65
N ALA A 128 6.60 1.16 -12.77
CA ALA A 128 6.01 0.67 -14.00
C ALA A 128 4.95 -0.40 -13.71
N THR A 129 4.03 -0.57 -14.65
CA THR A 129 2.92 -1.53 -14.55
C THR A 129 2.77 -2.34 -15.82
N ARG A 130 2.22 -3.56 -15.68
CA ARG A 130 1.77 -4.39 -16.80
C ARG A 130 0.33 -4.79 -16.60
N LEU A 131 -0.53 -4.25 -17.45
CA LEU A 131 -1.97 -4.44 -17.43
C LEU A 131 -2.39 -5.27 -18.67
N VAL A 132 -3.20 -6.29 -18.47
CA VAL A 132 -3.86 -7.04 -19.54
C VAL A 132 -5.28 -6.52 -19.67
N THR A 133 -5.63 -6.03 -20.85
CA THR A 133 -6.96 -5.50 -21.17
C THR A 133 -7.61 -6.32 -22.28
N PRO A 134 -8.92 -6.21 -22.51
CA PRO A 134 -9.57 -6.82 -23.67
C PRO A 134 -9.00 -6.36 -25.04
N SER A 135 -8.36 -5.20 -25.09
CA SER A 135 -7.76 -4.65 -26.31
C SER A 135 -6.28 -4.99 -26.48
N GLY A 136 -5.65 -5.67 -25.52
CA GLY A 136 -4.25 -6.04 -25.55
C GLY A 136 -3.50 -5.78 -24.25
N VAL A 137 -2.17 -5.81 -24.31
CA VAL A 137 -1.31 -5.61 -23.14
C VAL A 137 -0.77 -4.18 -23.13
N MET A 138 -1.05 -3.46 -22.05
CA MET A 138 -0.40 -2.18 -21.75
C MET A 138 0.77 -2.43 -20.79
N GLN A 139 1.97 -2.09 -21.21
CA GLN A 139 3.16 -2.18 -20.36
C GLN A 139 3.88 -0.83 -20.38
N THR A 140 4.00 -0.23 -19.21
CA THR A 140 4.73 1.04 -19.06
C THR A 140 6.23 0.78 -18.93
N ARG A 141 7.03 1.80 -19.20
CA ARG A 141 8.49 1.72 -19.07
C ARG A 141 8.88 2.02 -17.63
N ARG A 142 9.83 1.27 -17.10
CA ARG A 142 10.49 1.60 -15.85
C ARG A 142 11.44 2.79 -16.10
N LEU A 143 10.97 3.97 -15.78
CA LEU A 143 11.73 5.22 -15.88
C LEU A 143 11.71 5.91 -14.52
N PRO A 144 12.86 6.44 -14.05
CA PRO A 144 12.84 7.39 -12.94
C PRO A 144 12.02 8.62 -13.38
N GLY A 145 11.52 9.40 -12.43
CA GLY A 145 10.59 10.51 -12.65
C GLY A 145 10.84 11.28 -13.94
N SER A 146 10.08 10.94 -14.97
CA SER A 146 10.25 11.47 -16.32
C SER A 146 9.31 12.63 -16.56
N GLY A 147 9.83 13.74 -17.10
CA GLY A 147 9.04 14.87 -17.60
C GLY A 147 8.54 14.72 -19.04
N ALA A 148 8.68 13.53 -19.67
CA ALA A 148 8.42 13.28 -21.08
C ALA A 148 6.93 13.03 -21.41
N GLY A 149 6.01 13.77 -20.83
CA GLY A 149 4.56 13.69 -21.09
C GLY A 149 3.77 12.90 -20.05
N PRO A 150 2.51 12.53 -20.33
CA PRO A 150 1.67 11.81 -19.39
C PRO A 150 2.27 10.45 -19.02
N ALA A 151 2.18 10.07 -17.75
CA ALA A 151 2.62 8.77 -17.22
C ALA A 151 1.48 7.74 -17.32
N PRO A 152 1.53 6.75 -18.25
CA PRO A 152 0.42 5.81 -18.45
C PRO A 152 0.16 4.90 -17.25
N ASP A 153 1.16 4.64 -16.40
CA ASP A 153 1.03 3.91 -15.15
C ASP A 153 0.04 4.61 -14.20
N ARG A 154 -0.06 5.94 -14.24
CA ARG A 154 -1.01 6.72 -13.44
C ARG A 154 -2.49 6.44 -13.80
N LEU A 155 -2.77 5.90 -14.97
CA LEU A 155 -4.12 5.42 -15.33
C LEU A 155 -4.49 4.13 -14.58
N VAL A 156 -3.51 3.28 -14.29
CA VAL A 156 -3.71 2.00 -13.59
C VAL A 156 -3.91 2.22 -12.09
N LEU A 157 -3.21 3.22 -11.54
CA LEU A 157 -3.31 3.58 -10.12
C LEU A 157 -4.72 4.12 -9.81
N GLY A 158 -5.45 3.43 -8.93
CA GLY A 158 -6.82 3.80 -8.58
C GLY A 158 -7.88 3.38 -9.59
N SER A 159 -7.54 2.51 -10.55
CA SER A 159 -8.50 2.02 -11.56
C SER A 159 -9.50 0.98 -11.03
N GLU A 160 -9.27 0.44 -9.83
CA GLU A 160 -10.13 -0.58 -9.20
C GLU A 160 -10.39 -1.83 -10.08
N GLY A 161 -9.49 -2.11 -11.03
CA GLY A 161 -9.63 -3.22 -11.97
C GLY A 161 -10.56 -2.94 -13.16
N THR A 162 -11.12 -1.73 -13.30
CA THR A 162 -12.06 -1.38 -14.37
C THR A 162 -11.41 -1.31 -15.76
N LEU A 163 -10.10 -1.05 -15.83
CA LEU A 163 -9.36 -0.94 -17.09
C LEU A 163 -8.80 -2.28 -17.56
N GLY A 164 -8.73 -3.28 -16.69
CA GLY A 164 -8.14 -4.58 -17.00
C GLY A 164 -7.51 -5.25 -15.79
N VAL A 165 -6.75 -6.29 -16.03
CA VAL A 165 -6.09 -7.12 -15.02
C VAL A 165 -4.64 -6.69 -14.85
N LEU A 166 -4.30 -6.06 -13.72
CA LEU A 166 -2.90 -5.80 -13.35
C LEU A 166 -2.22 -7.13 -13.04
N THR A 167 -1.13 -7.44 -13.74
CA THR A 167 -0.43 -8.72 -13.60
C THR A 167 0.88 -8.62 -12.87
N GLU A 168 1.61 -7.52 -13.04
CA GLU A 168 2.88 -7.24 -12.38
C GLU A 168 3.17 -5.74 -12.34
N ALA A 169 4.01 -5.33 -11.41
CA ALA A 169 4.52 -3.97 -11.32
C ALA A 169 5.99 -3.95 -10.91
N TRP A 170 6.72 -2.94 -11.35
CA TRP A 170 7.97 -2.51 -10.74
C TRP A 170 7.66 -1.56 -9.61
N VAL A 171 8.24 -1.84 -8.45
CA VAL A 171 8.07 -1.02 -7.24
C VAL A 171 9.40 -0.72 -6.59
N ARG A 172 9.53 0.50 -6.04
CA ARG A 172 10.69 0.91 -5.25
C ARG A 172 10.71 0.20 -3.91
N LEU A 173 11.89 -0.18 -3.47
CA LEU A 173 12.14 -0.86 -2.21
C LEU A 173 12.96 0.04 -1.25
N GLN A 174 12.94 -0.33 0.01
CA GLN A 174 13.66 0.32 1.08
C GLN A 174 14.68 -0.64 1.70
N ASN A 175 15.74 -0.10 2.29
CA ASN A 175 16.55 -0.88 3.21
C ASN A 175 15.77 -1.12 4.51
N PRO A 176 15.84 -2.30 5.11
CA PRO A 176 15.25 -2.54 6.43
C PRO A 176 15.81 -1.55 7.46
N PRO A 177 14.96 -0.99 8.33
CA PRO A 177 15.42 -0.03 9.32
C PRO A 177 16.34 -0.70 10.36
N ARG A 178 17.50 -0.10 10.62
CA ARG A 178 18.45 -0.48 11.65
C ARG A 178 18.22 0.27 12.95
N PHE A 179 17.72 1.50 12.85
CA PHE A 179 17.40 2.38 13.97
C PHE A 179 15.90 2.57 14.04
N ARG A 180 15.37 2.49 15.25
CA ARG A 180 13.96 2.73 15.55
C ARG A 180 13.83 3.50 16.84
N ALA A 181 12.91 4.45 16.87
CA ALA A 181 12.51 5.17 18.06
C ALA A 181 10.99 5.32 18.05
N SER A 182 10.34 5.06 19.17
CA SER A 182 8.88 5.18 19.30
C SER A 182 8.50 5.77 20.65
N ALA A 183 7.37 6.46 20.68
CA ALA A 183 6.76 6.99 21.89
C ALA A 183 5.25 6.81 21.80
N SER A 184 4.63 6.52 22.93
CA SER A 184 3.19 6.59 23.13
C SER A 184 2.91 7.87 23.92
N VAL A 185 2.09 8.76 23.35
CA VAL A 185 1.80 10.06 23.94
C VAL A 185 0.32 10.14 24.26
N THR A 186 -0.02 10.55 25.48
CA THR A 186 -1.40 10.74 25.92
C THR A 186 -1.76 12.22 25.91
N PHE A 187 -2.99 12.52 25.50
CA PHE A 187 -3.58 13.87 25.54
C PHE A 187 -4.94 13.83 26.21
N SER A 188 -5.20 14.82 27.06
CA SER A 188 -6.51 14.95 27.72
C SER A 188 -7.62 15.40 26.78
N ASP A 189 -7.27 16.07 25.69
CA ASP A 189 -8.19 16.56 24.65
C ASP A 189 -7.76 16.10 23.26
N TYR A 190 -8.68 15.48 22.51
CA TYR A 190 -8.45 14.98 21.17
C TYR A 190 -8.15 16.08 20.15
N PHE A 191 -8.86 17.21 20.23
CA PHE A 191 -8.67 18.28 19.26
C PHE A 191 -7.32 19.00 19.45
N THR A 192 -6.84 19.13 20.67
CA THR A 192 -5.48 19.59 20.97
C THR A 192 -4.44 18.62 20.42
N ALA A 193 -4.66 17.31 20.58
CA ALA A 193 -3.81 16.28 19.99
C ALA A 193 -3.79 16.36 18.45
N ALA A 194 -4.94 16.59 17.82
CA ALA A 194 -5.02 16.78 16.36
C ALA A 194 -4.24 18.01 15.87
N GLN A 195 -4.25 19.12 16.64
CA GLN A 195 -3.40 20.28 16.36
C GLN A 195 -1.91 19.94 16.46
N CYS A 196 -1.51 19.17 17.45
CA CYS A 196 -0.15 18.68 17.59
C CYS A 196 0.27 17.80 16.38
N VAL A 197 -0.58 16.87 15.95
CA VAL A 197 -0.33 16.02 14.77
C VAL A 197 -0.14 16.88 13.51
N ARG A 198 -0.95 17.94 13.34
CA ARG A 198 -0.76 18.89 12.23
C ARG A 198 0.63 19.54 12.26
N VAL A 199 1.07 19.99 13.42
CA VAL A 199 2.40 20.62 13.57
C VAL A 199 3.52 19.62 13.31
N LEU A 200 3.39 18.38 13.81
CA LEU A 200 4.34 17.30 13.52
C LEU A 200 4.41 16.99 12.02
N ALA A 201 3.27 16.87 11.34
CA ALA A 201 3.23 16.61 9.90
C ALA A 201 3.86 17.74 9.07
N GLN A 202 3.76 18.99 9.54
CA GLN A 202 4.32 20.18 8.88
C GLN A 202 5.77 20.49 9.29
N SER A 203 6.33 19.78 10.28
CA SER A 203 7.65 20.05 10.83
C SER A 203 8.83 19.65 9.94
N GLY A 204 8.57 18.82 8.92
CA GLY A 204 9.63 18.20 8.11
C GLY A 204 10.37 17.04 8.81
N LEU A 205 9.94 16.63 10.01
CA LEU A 205 10.54 15.48 10.70
C LEU A 205 10.18 14.12 10.05
N ASN A 206 9.06 14.06 9.33
CA ASN A 206 8.59 12.87 8.61
C ASN A 206 8.62 11.59 9.48
N PRO A 207 7.86 11.51 10.58
CA PRO A 207 7.78 10.30 11.39
C PRO A 207 7.33 9.12 10.54
N SER A 208 7.87 7.94 10.78
CA SER A 208 7.45 6.71 10.09
C SER A 208 6.03 6.29 10.46
N ASN A 209 5.60 6.59 11.68
CA ASN A 209 4.23 6.43 12.15
C ASN A 209 3.81 7.65 12.96
N CYS A 210 2.65 8.20 12.66
CA CYS A 210 2.05 9.34 13.38
C CYS A 210 0.52 9.11 13.40
N ARG A 211 0.07 8.23 14.29
CA ARG A 211 -1.33 7.81 14.37
C ARG A 211 -1.97 8.29 15.65
N LEU A 212 -2.97 9.15 15.52
CA LEU A 212 -3.80 9.61 16.62
C LEU A 212 -5.04 8.74 16.75
N LEU A 213 -5.26 8.20 17.93
CA LEU A 213 -6.42 7.43 18.35
C LEU A 213 -7.29 8.29 19.27
N ASP A 214 -8.59 8.32 19.00
CA ASP A 214 -9.53 8.95 19.94
C ASP A 214 -9.73 8.07 21.19
N PRO A 215 -10.36 8.59 22.26
CA PRO A 215 -10.57 7.83 23.48
C PRO A 215 -11.32 6.51 23.26
N LEU A 216 -12.31 6.47 22.37
CA LEU A 216 -13.08 5.26 22.10
C LEU A 216 -12.26 4.24 21.30
N GLU A 217 -11.52 4.68 20.29
CA GLU A 217 -10.61 3.84 19.51
C GLU A 217 -9.51 3.22 20.40
N THR A 218 -9.04 3.95 21.43
CA THR A 218 -8.04 3.39 22.36
C THR A 218 -8.55 2.18 23.13
N VAL A 219 -9.84 2.14 23.47
CA VAL A 219 -10.49 0.97 24.11
C VAL A 219 -10.56 -0.20 23.14
N PHE A 220 -11.08 0.02 21.93
CA PHE A 220 -11.24 -1.04 20.92
C PHE A 220 -9.92 -1.65 20.49
N SER A 221 -8.86 -0.84 20.40
CA SER A 221 -7.52 -1.30 20.03
C SER A 221 -6.71 -1.87 21.22
N GLY A 222 -7.23 -1.79 22.43
CA GLY A 222 -6.53 -2.26 23.64
C GLY A 222 -5.31 -1.41 24.04
N VAL A 223 -5.17 -0.19 23.47
CA VAL A 223 -4.04 0.72 23.73
C VAL A 223 -4.29 1.59 24.96
N GLY A 224 -5.54 1.82 25.32
CA GLY A 224 -5.94 2.69 26.45
C GLY A 224 -7.28 2.28 27.07
N ASN A 225 -7.70 3.05 28.07
CA ASN A 225 -8.93 2.82 28.85
C ASN A 225 -10.08 3.79 28.48
N GLY A 226 -9.93 4.58 27.41
CA GLY A 226 -10.96 5.52 26.97
C GLY A 226 -10.93 6.88 27.67
N SER A 227 -9.99 7.14 28.58
CA SER A 227 -9.91 8.42 29.29
C SER A 227 -9.10 9.50 28.54
N HIS A 228 -8.30 9.12 27.57
CA HIS A 228 -7.35 9.99 26.87
C HIS A 228 -7.28 9.63 25.38
N ALA A 229 -6.97 10.62 24.55
CA ALA A 229 -6.49 10.37 23.20
C ALA A 229 -5.04 9.91 23.25
N VAL A 230 -4.64 9.01 22.33
CA VAL A 230 -3.28 8.46 22.26
C VAL A 230 -2.68 8.72 20.90
N LEU A 231 -1.51 9.35 20.87
CA LEU A 231 -0.70 9.48 19.67
C LEU A 231 0.41 8.41 19.69
N VAL A 232 0.39 7.53 18.71
CA VAL A 232 1.49 6.60 18.42
C VAL A 232 2.46 7.30 17.49
N LEU A 233 3.67 7.60 17.98
CA LEU A 233 4.71 8.29 17.25
C LEU A 233 5.92 7.38 17.08
N ALA A 234 6.42 7.25 15.85
CA ALA A 234 7.62 6.46 15.60
C ALA A 234 8.47 7.05 14.48
N PHE A 235 9.76 6.80 14.57
CA PHE A 235 10.75 7.08 13.54
C PHE A 235 11.53 5.83 13.20
N GLU A 236 11.94 5.70 11.95
CA GLU A 236 12.78 4.61 11.45
C GLU A 236 13.88 5.17 10.53
N SER A 237 15.06 4.58 10.59
CA SER A 237 16.16 4.86 9.66
C SER A 237 16.98 3.60 9.40
N ALA A 238 17.41 3.43 8.16
CA ALA A 238 18.39 2.42 7.79
C ALA A 238 19.84 2.89 8.00
N ASP A 239 20.04 4.19 8.19
CA ASP A 239 21.35 4.85 8.06
C ASP A 239 21.86 5.49 9.36
N HIS A 240 21.01 6.23 10.08
CA HIS A 240 21.45 7.07 11.19
C HIS A 240 20.58 6.92 12.45
N PRO A 241 21.14 7.24 13.64
CA PRO A 241 20.41 7.29 14.90
C PRO A 241 19.32 8.37 14.90
N LEU A 242 18.26 8.18 15.71
CA LEU A 242 17.02 8.95 15.65
C LEU A 242 16.75 9.82 16.89
N GLN A 243 17.68 9.88 17.85
CA GLN A 243 17.48 10.57 19.12
C GLN A 243 17.15 12.04 18.97
N ALA A 244 17.85 12.74 18.08
CA ALA A 244 17.60 14.17 17.84
C ALA A 244 16.22 14.42 17.20
N TRP A 245 15.77 13.54 16.31
CA TRP A 245 14.48 13.65 15.66
C TRP A 245 13.33 13.37 16.63
N MET A 246 13.47 12.30 17.43
CA MET A 246 12.50 12.00 18.48
C MET A 246 12.45 13.10 19.54
N ALA A 247 13.60 13.59 20.01
CA ALA A 247 13.64 14.70 20.97
C ALA A 247 12.90 15.93 20.45
N ARG A 248 13.15 16.35 19.19
CA ARG A 248 12.43 17.50 18.61
C ARG A 248 10.93 17.24 18.47
N ALA A 249 10.52 16.04 18.09
CA ALA A 249 9.11 15.69 18.02
C ALA A 249 8.42 15.72 19.40
N LEU A 250 9.10 15.26 20.44
CA LEU A 250 8.59 15.28 21.82
C LEU A 250 8.54 16.69 22.42
N GLU A 251 9.44 17.59 22.03
CA GLU A 251 9.33 19.02 22.36
C GLU A 251 8.03 19.60 21.81
N LEU A 252 7.75 19.38 20.51
CA LEU A 252 6.49 19.83 19.87
C LEU A 252 5.27 19.22 20.57
N VAL A 253 5.32 17.95 20.93
CA VAL A 253 4.27 17.26 21.67
C VAL A 253 4.01 17.93 23.02
N SER A 254 5.07 18.29 23.75
CA SER A 254 4.99 18.93 25.05
C SER A 254 4.36 20.32 24.98
N GLU A 255 4.63 21.09 23.91
CA GLU A 255 4.02 22.40 23.66
C GLU A 255 2.48 22.33 23.56
N TYR A 256 1.94 21.17 23.18
CA TYR A 256 0.50 20.89 23.11
C TYR A 256 -0.04 20.08 24.31
N GLY A 257 0.73 19.97 25.38
CA GLY A 257 0.30 19.30 26.62
C GLY A 257 0.27 17.77 26.53
N GLY A 258 0.92 17.17 25.51
CA GLY A 258 1.11 15.73 25.42
C GLY A 258 2.04 15.22 26.51
N ARG A 259 1.70 14.04 27.06
CA ARG A 259 2.46 13.36 28.12
C ARG A 259 2.97 12.03 27.60
N TYR A 260 4.22 11.74 27.85
CA TYR A 260 4.89 10.48 27.47
C TYR A 260 5.81 10.05 28.61
N ASP A 261 6.05 8.74 28.72
CA ASP A 261 6.97 8.13 29.68
C ASP A 261 8.31 7.84 29.05
#